data_9e9321f3e21b5b27dc2cdb24a2e63f17
#
_entry.id   9e9321f3e21b5b27dc2cdb24a2e63f17
#
_cell.length_a   1.000
_cell.length_b   1.000
_cell.length_c   1.000
_cell.angle_alpha   90.00
_cell.angle_beta   90.00
_cell.angle_gamma   90.00
#
_symmetry.space_group_name_H-M   'P 1'
#
loop_
_entity.id
_entity.type
_entity.pdbx_description
1 polymer ?
#
loop_
_entity_poly.entity_id
_entity_poly.type
_entity_poly.pdbx_seq_one_letter_code
_entity_poly.pdbx_strand_id
1 'polypeptide(L)'
;MMAQEFTLHGRVTDEDSHPIELATVSVASQGKVAFTSLKGEFSMRLHSADSVAVKFSMIGYKSKVRVLRKPRGKQNLQVVLHTDAAMLGEVNVTGEKIQTGQTQEIKLKDAKLAPSANSNAVEGIIQQQAGVSTHNELSSQYNVRGGAFDENSVYINNVEVYRPYLVRSGQQEGLSIINPYMVDKIGFSTGGYAAKYGDRMSSALDITYKTLKAKGKKPLLEGSVAASLLGADAYIGLGTRKLSWLNSVRYKTTAYLLGSMETKGEYKPNYLDYQTYLSYQPNKRWKIDFIGNISDNHYNFEPSDRETTFGTMENVKNFRVYFDGQEKDRFLTYFGTLGITRNITSNTSISLLGSAFYTREQEKYDIQGQY
;
A
#
# COMPACT_ATOMS: atom_id res chain seq x y z
N MET A 1 -36.37 43.47 -12.18
CA MET A 1 -37.07 43.11 -10.93
C MET A 1 -36.07 43.26 -9.79
N MET A 2 -36.33 44.12 -8.81
CA MET A 2 -35.48 44.21 -7.61
C MET A 2 -35.65 42.94 -6.80
N ALA A 3 -34.53 42.25 -6.54
CA ALA A 3 -34.52 41.04 -5.69
C ALA A 3 -34.93 41.46 -4.27
N GLN A 4 -36.07 40.99 -3.81
CA GLN A 4 -36.59 41.29 -2.47
C GLN A 4 -35.72 40.62 -1.42
N GLU A 5 -35.16 41.36 -0.45
CA GLU A 5 -34.36 40.81 0.64
C GLU A 5 -35.26 40.20 1.71
N PHE A 6 -34.76 39.12 2.32
CA PHE A 6 -35.34 38.53 3.53
C PHE A 6 -34.27 38.23 4.55
N THR A 7 -34.66 38.15 5.81
CA THR A 7 -33.74 37.80 6.90
C THR A 7 -34.08 36.40 7.42
N LEU A 8 -33.09 35.51 7.39
CA LEU A 8 -33.20 34.19 7.93
C LEU A 8 -32.57 34.15 9.32
N HIS A 9 -33.38 33.79 10.32
CA HIS A 9 -32.96 33.55 11.71
C HIS A 9 -33.20 32.08 12.03
N GLY A 10 -32.52 31.57 13.02
CA GLY A 10 -32.81 30.21 13.48
C GLY A 10 -31.87 29.75 14.57
N ARG A 11 -32.13 28.52 14.98
CA ARG A 11 -31.33 27.82 15.97
C ARG A 11 -30.99 26.41 15.49
N VAL A 12 -29.75 25.98 15.72
CA VAL A 12 -29.25 24.66 15.42
C VAL A 12 -28.98 23.90 16.72
N THR A 13 -29.56 22.72 16.86
CA THR A 13 -29.41 21.87 18.04
C THR A 13 -29.04 20.45 17.63
N ASP A 14 -28.56 19.64 18.57
CA ASP A 14 -28.42 18.20 18.43
C ASP A 14 -29.75 17.46 18.75
N GLU A 15 -29.70 16.12 18.79
CA GLU A 15 -30.84 15.24 19.08
C GLU A 15 -31.34 15.41 20.51
N ASP A 16 -30.46 15.79 21.44
CA ASP A 16 -30.77 16.02 22.86
C ASP A 16 -31.16 17.47 23.16
N SER A 17 -31.40 18.28 22.11
CA SER A 17 -31.76 19.70 22.18
C SER A 17 -30.66 20.62 22.71
N HIS A 18 -29.40 20.15 22.79
CA HIS A 18 -28.28 21.04 23.13
C HIS A 18 -27.93 21.94 21.94
N PRO A 19 -27.60 23.20 22.18
CA PRO A 19 -27.21 24.13 21.11
C PRO A 19 -25.87 23.72 20.51
N ILE A 20 -25.78 23.77 19.18
CA ILE A 20 -24.51 23.50 18.47
C ILE A 20 -23.88 24.87 18.13
N GLU A 21 -22.74 25.15 18.74
CA GLU A 21 -21.92 26.31 18.50
C GLU A 21 -21.06 26.12 17.24
N LEU A 22 -20.76 27.21 16.51
CA LEU A 22 -19.92 27.24 15.30
C LEU A 22 -20.38 26.31 14.17
N ALA A 23 -21.65 25.88 14.18
CA ALA A 23 -22.22 25.21 13.03
C ALA A 23 -22.27 26.17 11.82
N THR A 24 -21.79 25.68 10.69
CA THR A 24 -21.78 26.47 9.44
C THR A 24 -23.14 26.43 8.78
N VAL A 25 -23.71 27.62 8.54
CA VAL A 25 -24.95 27.82 7.78
C VAL A 25 -24.58 28.48 6.45
N SER A 26 -24.75 27.78 5.35
CA SER A 26 -24.30 28.26 4.03
C SER A 26 -25.40 28.22 2.98
N VAL A 27 -25.41 29.25 2.10
CA VAL A 27 -26.27 29.35 0.92
C VAL A 27 -25.36 29.51 -0.30
N ALA A 28 -25.03 28.38 -0.94
CA ALA A 28 -24.08 28.33 -2.05
C ALA A 28 -24.50 29.17 -3.25
N SER A 29 -25.81 29.26 -3.56
CA SER A 29 -26.35 30.05 -4.67
C SER A 29 -26.14 31.55 -4.50
N GLN A 30 -25.86 32.04 -3.29
CA GLN A 30 -25.65 33.44 -2.96
C GLN A 30 -24.27 33.74 -2.37
N GLY A 31 -23.40 32.71 -2.24
CA GLY A 31 -22.07 32.85 -1.64
C GLY A 31 -22.09 33.30 -0.18
N LYS A 32 -23.19 33.13 0.55
CA LYS A 32 -23.35 33.59 1.94
C LYS A 32 -23.09 32.44 2.92
N VAL A 33 -22.35 32.78 3.99
CA VAL A 33 -22.04 31.87 5.10
C VAL A 33 -22.24 32.63 6.43
N ALA A 34 -22.78 31.93 7.43
CA ALA A 34 -22.86 32.37 8.81
C ALA A 34 -22.52 31.21 9.75
N PHE A 35 -22.15 31.55 10.99
CA PHE A 35 -21.85 30.55 12.03
C PHE A 35 -22.85 30.74 13.18
N THR A 36 -23.15 29.64 13.86
CA THR A 36 -24.00 29.68 15.05
C THR A 36 -23.23 30.17 16.27
N SER A 37 -23.92 30.90 17.13
CA SER A 37 -23.43 31.41 18.42
C SER A 37 -23.34 30.26 19.47
N LEU A 38 -22.83 30.59 20.67
CA LEU A 38 -22.86 29.71 21.87
C LEU A 38 -24.24 29.17 22.20
N LYS A 39 -25.32 29.87 21.82
CA LYS A 39 -26.70 29.42 22.00
C LYS A 39 -27.26 28.66 20.80
N GLY A 40 -26.40 28.36 19.80
CA GLY A 40 -26.80 27.71 18.56
C GLY A 40 -27.57 28.62 17.60
N GLU A 41 -27.66 29.93 17.84
CA GLU A 41 -28.43 30.87 17.05
C GLU A 41 -27.64 31.43 15.88
N PHE A 42 -28.30 31.64 14.75
CA PHE A 42 -27.72 32.28 13.56
C PHE A 42 -28.68 33.30 12.96
N SER A 43 -28.12 34.26 12.21
CA SER A 43 -28.87 35.24 11.45
C SER A 43 -28.13 35.63 10.18
N MET A 44 -28.83 35.65 9.03
CA MET A 44 -28.26 36.08 7.76
C MET A 44 -29.27 36.81 6.88
N ARG A 45 -28.81 37.78 6.10
CA ARG A 45 -29.60 38.50 5.08
C ARG A 45 -29.36 37.86 3.72
N LEU A 46 -30.45 37.49 3.05
CA LEU A 46 -30.44 36.75 1.78
C LEU A 46 -31.40 37.43 0.79
N HIS A 47 -31.13 37.20 -0.49
CA HIS A 47 -32.04 37.61 -1.55
C HIS A 47 -33.09 36.53 -1.80
N SER A 48 -34.35 36.94 -1.96
CA SER A 48 -35.46 36.05 -2.28
C SER A 48 -35.30 35.50 -3.71
N ALA A 49 -35.51 34.21 -3.85
CA ALA A 49 -35.59 33.50 -5.12
C ALA A 49 -36.73 32.46 -5.06
N ASP A 50 -37.07 31.83 -6.17
CA ASP A 50 -38.12 30.81 -6.20
C ASP A 50 -37.84 29.68 -5.23
N SER A 51 -36.54 29.35 -5.05
CA SER A 51 -36.08 28.43 -3.99
C SER A 51 -34.71 28.85 -3.49
N VAL A 52 -34.48 28.77 -2.16
CA VAL A 52 -33.20 29.02 -1.50
C VAL A 52 -32.84 27.81 -0.69
N ALA A 53 -31.79 27.09 -1.10
CA ALA A 53 -31.28 25.93 -0.38
C ALA A 53 -30.25 26.41 0.68
N VAL A 54 -30.54 26.13 1.94
CA VAL A 54 -29.69 26.43 3.09
C VAL A 54 -29.09 25.12 3.60
N LYS A 55 -27.75 25.01 3.60
CA LYS A 55 -27.01 23.86 4.11
C LYS A 55 -26.49 24.16 5.51
N PHE A 56 -26.74 23.25 6.42
CA PHE A 56 -26.24 23.25 7.80
C PHE A 56 -25.23 22.15 7.95
N SER A 57 -24.04 22.44 8.45
CA SER A 57 -22.98 21.46 8.65
C SER A 57 -22.14 21.78 9.87
N MET A 58 -21.73 20.73 10.59
CA MET A 58 -20.80 20.79 11.72
C MET A 58 -20.00 19.49 11.75
N ILE A 59 -18.74 19.56 12.16
CA ILE A 59 -17.88 18.40 12.32
C ILE A 59 -18.51 17.46 13.37
N GLY A 60 -18.63 16.18 13.03
CA GLY A 60 -19.28 15.18 13.89
C GLY A 60 -20.80 15.05 13.69
N TYR A 61 -21.40 15.84 12.78
CA TYR A 61 -22.84 15.79 12.50
C TYR A 61 -23.14 15.60 11.01
N LYS A 62 -24.23 14.90 10.69
CA LYS A 62 -24.74 14.77 9.31
C LYS A 62 -25.21 16.12 8.81
N SER A 63 -24.66 16.57 7.68
CA SER A 63 -25.10 17.81 7.08
C SER A 63 -26.56 17.71 6.63
N LYS A 64 -27.32 18.79 6.88
CA LYS A 64 -28.74 18.89 6.56
C LYS A 64 -28.99 20.06 5.61
N VAL A 65 -29.81 19.84 4.60
CA VAL A 65 -30.25 20.91 3.68
C VAL A 65 -31.72 21.19 3.90
N ARG A 66 -32.06 22.47 3.97
CA ARG A 66 -33.44 22.97 4.00
C ARG A 66 -33.70 23.86 2.80
N VAL A 67 -34.76 23.63 2.08
CA VAL A 67 -35.16 24.42 0.91
C VAL A 67 -36.30 25.30 1.31
N LEU A 68 -36.10 26.62 1.21
CA LEU A 68 -37.12 27.63 1.40
C LEU A 68 -37.71 28.00 0.05
N ARG A 69 -39.03 27.93 -0.10
CA ARG A 69 -39.72 28.31 -1.35
C ARG A 69 -40.25 29.71 -1.21
N LYS A 70 -39.87 30.61 -2.14
CA LYS A 70 -40.26 32.04 -2.22
C LYS A 70 -40.22 32.74 -0.86
N PRO A 71 -39.08 32.67 -0.12
CA PRO A 71 -39.01 33.26 1.22
C PRO A 71 -39.16 34.77 1.18
N ARG A 72 -39.96 35.34 2.12
CA ARG A 72 -40.18 36.79 2.26
C ARG A 72 -40.13 37.20 3.73
N GLY A 73 -39.72 38.45 3.98
CA GLY A 73 -39.68 39.03 5.32
C GLY A 73 -38.71 38.35 6.27
N LYS A 74 -39.15 38.03 7.49
CA LYS A 74 -38.35 37.29 8.49
C LYS A 74 -38.75 35.83 8.48
N GLN A 75 -37.78 34.94 8.27
CA GLN A 75 -37.97 33.51 8.32
C GLN A 75 -37.23 32.94 9.54
N ASN A 76 -37.88 32.05 10.28
CA ASN A 76 -37.25 31.37 11.43
C ASN A 76 -37.14 29.84 11.16
N LEU A 77 -35.97 29.29 11.36
CA LEU A 77 -35.70 27.87 11.17
C LEU A 77 -35.12 27.24 12.44
N GLN A 78 -35.76 26.17 12.89
CA GLN A 78 -35.16 25.29 13.86
C GLN A 78 -34.61 24.04 13.14
N VAL A 79 -33.34 23.72 13.37
CA VAL A 79 -32.67 22.64 12.68
C VAL A 79 -32.00 21.74 13.70
N VAL A 80 -32.39 20.49 13.71
CA VAL A 80 -31.72 19.43 14.48
C VAL A 80 -30.73 18.74 13.56
N LEU A 81 -29.46 18.72 13.93
CA LEU A 81 -28.43 17.90 13.29
C LEU A 81 -28.28 16.58 14.05
N HIS A 82 -28.24 15.51 13.32
CA HIS A 82 -28.01 14.18 13.88
C HIS A 82 -26.52 13.89 13.89
N THR A 83 -26.03 13.30 14.96
CA THR A 83 -24.65 12.82 15.06
C THR A 83 -24.33 11.91 13.89
N ASP A 84 -23.23 12.16 13.21
CA ASP A 84 -22.75 11.28 12.15
C ASP A 84 -21.81 10.22 12.73
N ALA A 85 -22.40 9.16 13.27
CA ALA A 85 -21.66 8.01 13.75
C ALA A 85 -20.76 7.35 12.66
N ALA A 86 -20.92 7.73 11.38
CA ALA A 86 -20.08 7.29 10.29
C ALA A 86 -18.96 8.31 9.93
N MET A 87 -19.09 9.58 10.36
CA MET A 87 -17.98 10.56 10.34
C MET A 87 -17.14 10.51 11.64
N LEU A 88 -17.70 10.02 12.71
CA LEU A 88 -17.02 9.25 13.72
C LEU A 88 -16.83 7.82 13.13
N GLY A 89 -16.42 7.68 11.90
CA GLY A 89 -15.60 6.56 11.49
C GLY A 89 -14.57 6.53 12.59
N GLU A 90 -14.82 5.61 13.54
CA GLU A 90 -14.00 5.32 14.66
C GLU A 90 -12.63 5.97 14.41
N VAL A 91 -12.44 7.26 14.81
CA VAL A 91 -11.25 7.51 15.55
C VAL A 91 -11.48 6.58 16.71
N ASN A 92 -11.17 5.29 16.50
CA ASN A 92 -10.57 4.51 17.51
C ASN A 92 -9.33 5.35 17.86
N VAL A 93 -9.52 6.29 18.75
CA VAL A 93 -8.61 6.47 19.83
C VAL A 93 -8.79 5.16 20.61
N THR A 94 -8.42 4.04 20.02
CA THR A 94 -7.60 3.08 20.69
C THR A 94 -6.55 3.99 21.21
N GLY A 95 -6.72 4.42 22.50
CA GLY A 95 -5.72 5.10 23.24
C GLY A 95 -4.49 4.41 22.78
N GLU A 96 -3.52 5.12 22.16
CA GLU A 96 -2.37 4.46 21.59
C GLU A 96 -2.10 3.37 22.61
N LYS A 97 -2.52 2.16 22.27
CA LYS A 97 -1.97 1.00 22.93
C LYS A 97 -0.55 1.30 22.67
N ILE A 98 0.17 1.78 23.71
CA ILE A 98 1.59 1.93 23.67
C ILE A 98 1.98 0.63 23.02
N GLN A 99 2.13 0.70 21.68
CA GLN A 99 2.50 -0.46 20.91
C GLN A 99 3.87 -0.68 21.45
N THR A 100 4.00 -1.66 22.34
CA THR A 100 5.24 -2.10 22.94
C THR A 100 6.15 -2.69 21.85
N GLY A 101 6.06 -2.16 20.67
CA GLY A 101 6.85 -2.38 19.49
C GLY A 101 6.68 -1.15 18.60
N GLN A 102 7.77 -0.60 18.14
CA GLN A 102 7.81 0.54 17.24
C GLN A 102 7.36 0.13 15.82
N THR A 103 6.18 -0.50 15.68
CA THR A 103 5.63 -0.84 14.38
C THR A 103 5.01 0.40 13.77
N GLN A 104 5.63 0.93 12.74
CA GLN A 104 5.11 2.06 11.98
C GLN A 104 4.15 1.55 10.90
N GLU A 105 2.93 2.06 10.89
CA GLU A 105 2.00 1.82 9.79
C GLU A 105 2.32 2.74 8.62
N ILE A 106 2.69 2.17 7.49
CA ILE A 106 3.02 2.88 6.26
C ILE A 106 1.80 2.87 5.35
N LYS A 107 1.38 4.05 4.89
CA LYS A 107 0.23 4.18 4.00
C LYS A 107 0.63 3.86 2.56
N LEU A 108 -0.12 2.98 1.91
CA LEU A 108 0.14 2.58 0.52
C LEU A 108 0.08 3.76 -0.48
N LYS A 109 -0.62 4.84 -0.15
CA LYS A 109 -0.63 6.06 -0.97
C LYS A 109 0.75 6.69 -1.05
N ASP A 110 1.49 6.66 0.04
CA ASP A 110 2.85 7.19 0.10
C ASP A 110 3.80 6.30 -0.71
N ALA A 111 3.50 4.98 -0.77
CA ALA A 111 4.21 4.01 -1.61
C ALA A 111 4.17 4.33 -3.10
N LYS A 112 3.03 4.76 -3.60
CA LYS A 112 2.87 5.11 -5.03
C LYS A 112 3.53 6.43 -5.42
N LEU A 113 3.82 7.28 -4.44
CA LEU A 113 4.47 8.59 -4.63
C LEU A 113 5.98 8.53 -4.42
N ALA A 114 6.49 7.45 -3.82
CA ALA A 114 7.93 7.31 -3.61
C ALA A 114 8.64 7.10 -4.95
N PRO A 115 9.61 7.95 -5.30
CA PRO A 115 10.44 7.72 -6.46
C PRO A 115 11.24 6.43 -6.23
N SER A 116 11.06 5.44 -7.08
CA SER A 116 11.80 4.19 -7.03
C SER A 116 12.26 3.85 -8.43
N ALA A 117 13.56 3.74 -8.63
CA ALA A 117 14.15 3.21 -9.86
C ALA A 117 13.77 1.74 -10.07
N ASN A 118 13.42 1.08 -8.99
CA ASN A 118 12.92 -0.27 -8.95
C ASN A 118 11.40 -0.22 -8.79
N SER A 119 10.60 -0.71 -9.71
CA SER A 119 9.12 -0.74 -9.65
C SER A 119 8.52 -1.41 -8.38
N ASN A 120 9.33 -1.69 -7.36
CA ASN A 120 8.96 -2.23 -6.06
C ASN A 120 8.55 -1.10 -5.11
N ALA A 121 7.30 -0.66 -5.21
CA ALA A 121 6.80 0.49 -4.45
C ALA A 121 6.85 0.30 -2.91
N VAL A 122 6.78 -0.93 -2.40
CA VAL A 122 6.78 -1.20 -0.96
C VAL A 122 8.19 -1.09 -0.38
N GLU A 123 9.17 -1.76 -0.98
CA GLU A 123 10.56 -1.71 -0.52
C GLU A 123 11.16 -0.32 -0.70
N GLY A 124 10.81 0.40 -1.75
CA GLY A 124 11.23 1.78 -1.96
C GLY A 124 10.85 2.73 -0.82
N ILE A 125 9.69 2.52 -0.19
CA ILE A 125 9.31 3.28 1.02
C ILE A 125 10.05 2.81 2.25
N ILE A 126 10.22 1.49 2.40
CA ILE A 126 10.95 0.94 3.53
C ILE A 126 12.40 1.46 3.52
N GLN A 127 13.01 1.54 2.36
CA GLN A 127 14.35 2.09 2.17
C GLN A 127 14.49 3.57 2.60
N GLN A 128 13.40 4.32 2.63
CA GLN A 128 13.36 5.70 3.11
C GLN A 128 13.14 5.83 4.63
N GLN A 129 12.92 4.71 5.34
CA GLN A 129 12.71 4.75 6.78
C GLN A 129 14.01 4.94 7.55
N ALA A 130 13.92 5.56 8.73
CA ALA A 130 15.07 5.77 9.59
C ALA A 130 15.73 4.45 10.02
N GLY A 131 17.05 4.37 9.86
CA GLY A 131 17.83 3.18 10.22
C GLY A 131 17.82 2.08 9.15
N VAL A 132 17.28 2.35 7.97
CA VAL A 132 17.34 1.46 6.81
C VAL A 132 18.41 1.94 5.84
N SER A 133 19.19 1.01 5.31
CA SER A 133 20.20 1.27 4.28
C SER A 133 20.09 0.24 3.15
N THR A 134 20.54 0.61 1.97
CA THR A 134 20.55 -0.25 0.78
C THR A 134 21.91 -0.21 0.12
N HIS A 135 22.29 -1.27 -0.54
CA HIS A 135 23.53 -1.31 -1.32
C HIS A 135 23.35 -0.77 -2.75
N ASN A 136 22.13 -0.91 -3.29
CA ASN A 136 21.83 -0.59 -4.67
C ASN A 136 20.35 -0.17 -4.79
N GLU A 137 20.07 0.88 -5.54
CA GLU A 137 18.71 1.37 -5.80
C GLU A 137 17.87 0.41 -6.66
N LEU A 138 18.51 -0.49 -7.41
CA LEU A 138 17.84 -1.50 -8.21
C LEU A 138 17.45 -2.74 -7.40
N SER A 139 17.95 -2.84 -6.16
CA SER A 139 17.71 -3.94 -5.26
C SER A 139 16.42 -3.77 -4.46
N SER A 140 15.70 -4.88 -4.24
CA SER A 140 14.62 -4.93 -3.27
C SER A 140 15.12 -5.24 -1.85
N GLN A 141 16.39 -5.61 -1.69
CA GLN A 141 17.00 -5.90 -0.39
C GLN A 141 17.28 -4.62 0.37
N TYR A 142 17.15 -4.70 1.68
CA TYR A 142 17.48 -3.60 2.59
C TYR A 142 18.07 -4.14 3.89
N ASN A 143 18.91 -3.33 4.50
CA ASN A 143 19.56 -3.63 5.77
C ASN A 143 18.99 -2.70 6.84
N VAL A 144 18.74 -3.21 8.03
CA VAL A 144 18.16 -2.42 9.12
C VAL A 144 19.11 -2.39 10.30
N ARG A 145 19.46 -1.18 10.76
CA ARG A 145 20.33 -0.94 11.91
C ARG A 145 21.64 -1.73 11.89
N GLY A 146 22.22 -1.91 10.71
CA GLY A 146 23.48 -2.63 10.51
C GLY A 146 23.36 -4.14 10.45
N GLY A 147 22.15 -4.71 10.54
CA GLY A 147 21.91 -6.13 10.27
C GLY A 147 21.91 -6.44 8.77
N ALA A 148 22.13 -7.71 8.43
CA ALA A 148 22.11 -8.19 7.06
C ALA A 148 20.65 -8.29 6.52
N PHE A 149 20.50 -8.31 5.19
CA PHE A 149 19.18 -8.35 4.57
C PHE A 149 18.38 -9.63 4.91
N ASP A 150 19.06 -10.73 5.17
CA ASP A 150 18.47 -12.01 5.56
C ASP A 150 18.04 -12.07 7.03
N GLU A 151 18.40 -11.05 7.83
CA GLU A 151 17.92 -10.88 9.20
C GLU A 151 16.56 -10.14 9.28
N ASN A 152 15.98 -9.79 8.15
CA ASN A 152 14.66 -9.18 8.07
C ASN A 152 13.57 -10.25 7.90
N SER A 153 12.53 -10.21 8.73
CA SER A 153 11.37 -11.07 8.55
C SER A 153 10.28 -10.38 7.72
N VAL A 154 9.64 -11.14 6.86
CA VAL A 154 8.51 -10.67 6.05
C VAL A 154 7.32 -11.58 6.28
N TYR A 155 6.21 -10.99 6.68
CA TYR A 155 4.94 -11.67 6.90
C TYR A 155 3.90 -11.19 5.89
N ILE A 156 3.14 -12.11 5.32
CA ILE A 156 1.98 -11.82 4.49
C ILE A 156 0.76 -12.50 5.13
N ASN A 157 -0.24 -11.70 5.55
CA ASN A 157 -1.44 -12.18 6.24
C ASN A 157 -1.12 -13.11 7.43
N ASN A 158 -0.15 -12.72 8.27
CA ASN A 158 0.38 -13.46 9.43
C ASN A 158 1.12 -14.76 9.11
N VAL A 159 1.47 -15.02 7.86
CA VAL A 159 2.32 -16.15 7.46
C VAL A 159 3.69 -15.63 7.11
N GLU A 160 4.73 -16.16 7.74
CA GLU A 160 6.11 -15.82 7.42
C GLU A 160 6.48 -16.33 6.03
N VAL A 161 7.10 -15.48 5.24
CA VAL A 161 7.67 -15.84 3.94
C VAL A 161 9.11 -16.26 4.15
N TYR A 162 9.40 -17.52 3.95
CA TYR A 162 10.72 -18.12 4.24
C TYR A 162 11.88 -17.45 3.48
N ARG A 163 11.70 -17.18 2.19
CA ARG A 163 12.69 -16.48 1.34
C ARG A 163 12.01 -15.35 0.56
N PRO A 164 11.82 -14.18 1.17
CA PRO A 164 11.17 -13.05 0.50
C PRO A 164 12.02 -12.47 -0.64
N TYR A 165 13.34 -12.69 -0.59
CA TYR A 165 14.32 -12.25 -1.60
C TYR A 165 14.95 -13.49 -2.23
N LEU A 166 14.73 -13.68 -3.53
CA LEU A 166 15.00 -14.96 -4.20
C LEU A 166 16.37 -15.07 -4.85
N VAL A 167 17.08 -13.96 -5.04
CA VAL A 167 18.35 -13.91 -5.73
C VAL A 167 19.48 -13.52 -4.79
N ARG A 168 20.66 -14.10 -4.97
CA ARG A 168 21.86 -13.77 -4.20
C ARG A 168 22.24 -12.29 -4.36
N SER A 169 22.88 -11.76 -3.34
CA SER A 169 23.42 -10.41 -3.35
C SER A 169 24.30 -10.17 -4.57
N GLY A 170 23.94 -9.19 -5.34
CA GLY A 170 24.67 -8.80 -6.54
C GLY A 170 24.05 -7.51 -7.09
N GLN A 171 24.34 -7.23 -8.35
CA GLN A 171 23.79 -6.08 -9.04
C GLN A 171 22.35 -6.34 -9.53
N GLN A 172 21.85 -7.57 -9.35
CA GLN A 172 20.59 -7.99 -9.95
C GLN A 172 19.76 -8.69 -8.91
N GLU A 173 18.62 -8.16 -8.69
CA GLU A 173 17.74 -8.71 -7.70
C GLU A 173 16.35 -8.92 -8.29
N GLY A 174 15.78 -10.05 -7.89
CA GLY A 174 14.48 -10.47 -8.32
C GLY A 174 13.38 -9.49 -7.91
N LEU A 175 12.20 -9.73 -8.42
CA LEU A 175 11.01 -9.09 -7.90
C LEU A 175 10.84 -9.46 -6.43
N SER A 176 10.48 -8.45 -5.63
CA SER A 176 9.95 -8.72 -4.30
C SER A 176 8.69 -9.60 -4.41
N ILE A 177 8.52 -10.51 -3.47
CA ILE A 177 7.29 -11.28 -3.34
C ILE A 177 6.08 -10.40 -3.06
N ILE A 178 6.29 -9.19 -2.54
CA ILE A 178 5.21 -8.26 -2.19
C ILE A 178 4.67 -7.61 -3.45
N ASN A 179 3.38 -7.83 -3.71
CA ASN A 179 2.68 -7.21 -4.81
C ASN A 179 1.91 -5.97 -4.34
N PRO A 180 2.31 -4.75 -4.70
CA PRO A 180 1.71 -3.52 -4.21
C PRO A 180 0.22 -3.35 -4.57
N TYR A 181 -0.25 -3.99 -5.64
CA TYR A 181 -1.66 -3.95 -6.03
C TYR A 181 -2.56 -4.76 -5.08
N MET A 182 -2.01 -5.76 -4.40
CA MET A 182 -2.74 -6.61 -3.47
C MET A 182 -2.69 -6.12 -2.02
N VAL A 183 -1.79 -5.18 -1.69
CA VAL A 183 -1.56 -4.69 -0.33
C VAL A 183 -2.65 -3.73 0.13
N ASP A 184 -3.14 -3.92 1.35
CA ASP A 184 -4.01 -3.01 2.10
C ASP A 184 -3.22 -2.22 3.15
N LYS A 185 -2.44 -2.94 3.98
CA LYS A 185 -1.68 -2.36 5.08
C LYS A 185 -0.24 -2.86 5.10
N ILE A 186 0.66 -1.98 5.50
CA ILE A 186 2.07 -2.25 5.68
C ILE A 186 2.43 -1.85 7.10
N GLY A 187 2.85 -2.81 7.91
CA GLY A 187 3.46 -2.58 9.22
C GLY A 187 4.95 -2.84 9.14
N PHE A 188 5.77 -1.86 9.50
CA PHE A 188 7.21 -2.00 9.53
C PHE A 188 7.78 -1.68 10.89
N SER A 189 8.67 -2.52 11.38
CA SER A 189 9.35 -2.33 12.66
C SER A 189 10.85 -2.55 12.51
N THR A 190 11.63 -1.58 12.94
CA THR A 190 13.12 -1.62 12.95
C THR A 190 13.70 -2.13 14.27
N GLY A 191 12.95 -2.95 14.99
CA GLY A 191 13.30 -3.50 16.30
C GLY A 191 12.23 -3.22 17.36
N GLY A 192 12.23 -3.98 18.44
CA GLY A 192 11.19 -3.89 19.47
C GLY A 192 9.81 -4.34 18.98
N TYR A 193 9.74 -5.23 18.01
CA TYR A 193 8.51 -5.74 17.45
C TYR A 193 7.76 -6.69 18.40
N ALA A 194 6.47 -6.88 18.14
CA ALA A 194 5.61 -7.73 18.96
C ALA A 194 6.11 -9.18 18.99
N ALA A 195 5.90 -9.89 20.09
CA ALA A 195 6.35 -11.27 20.31
C ALA A 195 5.83 -12.29 19.27
N LYS A 196 4.82 -11.94 18.48
CA LYS A 196 4.33 -12.76 17.37
C LYS A 196 5.31 -12.87 16.19
N TYR A 197 6.23 -11.90 16.08
CA TYR A 197 7.29 -11.92 15.08
C TYR A 197 8.54 -12.48 15.72
N GLY A 198 8.95 -13.65 15.30
CA GLY A 198 10.14 -14.34 15.81
C GLY A 198 11.21 -14.51 14.74
N ASP A 199 12.25 -15.23 15.10
CA ASP A 199 13.25 -15.85 14.24
C ASP A 199 14.25 -14.93 13.55
N ARG A 200 13.97 -13.63 13.40
CA ARG A 200 14.86 -12.64 12.79
C ARG A 200 15.16 -11.48 13.75
N MET A 201 16.32 -10.84 13.58
CA MET A 201 16.83 -9.90 14.59
C MET A 201 16.72 -8.43 14.17
N SER A 202 16.71 -8.12 12.86
CA SER A 202 16.86 -6.74 12.40
C SER A 202 15.53 -6.01 12.21
N SER A 203 14.59 -6.61 11.50
CA SER A 203 13.28 -5.99 11.28
C SER A 203 12.15 -6.99 11.08
N ALA A 204 10.93 -6.49 11.24
CA ALA A 204 9.71 -7.21 10.88
C ALA A 204 8.86 -6.36 9.94
N LEU A 205 8.54 -6.91 8.76
CA LEU A 205 7.65 -6.33 7.76
C LEU A 205 6.37 -7.17 7.72
N ASP A 206 5.25 -6.57 8.12
CA ASP A 206 3.93 -7.22 8.17
C ASP A 206 3.03 -6.64 7.08
N ILE A 207 2.71 -7.46 6.10
CA ILE A 207 1.87 -7.10 4.95
C ILE A 207 0.50 -7.73 5.10
N THR A 208 -0.53 -6.91 5.01
CA THR A 208 -1.91 -7.37 4.93
C THR A 208 -2.45 -7.14 3.52
N TYR A 209 -2.92 -8.21 2.87
CA TYR A 209 -3.57 -8.11 1.57
C TYR A 209 -5.01 -7.61 1.72
N LYS A 210 -5.45 -6.81 0.77
CA LYS A 210 -6.80 -6.26 0.75
C LYS A 210 -7.86 -7.33 0.52
N THR A 211 -9.03 -7.07 1.09
CA THR A 211 -10.20 -7.92 0.91
C THR A 211 -11.32 -7.10 0.28
N LEU A 212 -11.69 -7.45 -0.93
CA LEU A 212 -12.77 -6.77 -1.67
C LEU A 212 -14.12 -7.32 -1.20
N LYS A 213 -14.99 -6.44 -0.71
CA LYS A 213 -16.36 -6.82 -0.29
C LYS A 213 -17.40 -5.97 -1.01
N ALA A 214 -18.28 -6.64 -1.73
CA ALA A 214 -19.43 -5.98 -2.34
C ALA A 214 -20.44 -5.55 -1.26
N LYS A 215 -20.83 -4.28 -1.26
CA LYS A 215 -21.88 -3.76 -0.35
C LYS A 215 -23.30 -4.13 -0.80
N GLY A 216 -23.49 -4.53 -2.06
CA GLY A 216 -24.79 -4.86 -2.67
C GLY A 216 -24.85 -6.28 -3.22
N LYS A 217 -25.81 -6.52 -4.13
CA LYS A 217 -25.96 -7.81 -4.84
C LYS A 217 -24.96 -7.95 -6.00
N LYS A 218 -24.52 -6.84 -6.58
CA LYS A 218 -23.56 -6.85 -7.70
C LYS A 218 -22.14 -7.09 -7.16
N PRO A 219 -21.33 -7.93 -7.80
CA PRO A 219 -19.93 -8.09 -7.46
C PRO A 219 -19.17 -6.79 -7.69
N LEU A 220 -18.14 -6.57 -6.87
CA LEU A 220 -17.15 -5.51 -7.06
C LEU A 220 -16.04 -6.06 -7.93
N LEU A 221 -15.71 -5.39 -9.01
CA LEU A 221 -14.58 -5.70 -9.86
C LEU A 221 -13.63 -4.51 -9.87
N GLU A 222 -12.35 -4.76 -9.65
CA GLU A 222 -11.30 -3.79 -9.85
C GLU A 222 -10.16 -4.39 -10.67
N GLY A 223 -9.43 -3.56 -11.39
CA GLY A 223 -8.31 -4.01 -12.19
C GLY A 223 -7.36 -2.87 -12.53
N SER A 224 -6.13 -3.24 -12.85
CA SER A 224 -5.12 -2.30 -13.27
C SER A 224 -4.12 -3.01 -14.18
N VAL A 225 -3.65 -2.28 -15.19
CA VAL A 225 -2.56 -2.70 -16.07
C VAL A 225 -1.57 -1.54 -16.12
N ALA A 226 -0.30 -1.86 -15.94
CA ALA A 226 0.77 -0.89 -16.08
C ALA A 226 1.88 -1.47 -16.95
N ALA A 227 2.55 -0.62 -17.71
CA ALA A 227 3.72 -0.98 -18.50
C ALA A 227 4.76 0.14 -18.45
N SER A 228 6.02 -0.23 -18.36
CA SER A 228 7.17 0.66 -18.32
C SER A 228 8.35 0.03 -19.05
N LEU A 229 9.46 0.75 -19.19
CA LEU A 229 10.72 0.21 -19.70
C LEU A 229 11.29 -0.93 -18.83
N LEU A 230 10.88 -1.00 -17.57
CA LEU A 230 11.36 -2.00 -16.61
C LEU A 230 10.44 -3.22 -16.51
N GLY A 231 9.30 -3.24 -17.21
CA GLY A 231 8.39 -4.37 -17.19
C GLY A 231 6.93 -3.98 -17.34
N ALA A 232 6.07 -4.96 -17.14
CA ALA A 232 4.64 -4.81 -17.20
C ALA A 232 3.97 -5.62 -16.10
N ASP A 233 2.84 -5.13 -15.63
CA ASP A 233 2.04 -5.82 -14.63
C ASP A 233 0.54 -5.67 -14.90
N ALA A 234 -0.21 -6.70 -14.53
CA ALA A 234 -1.65 -6.73 -14.62
C ALA A 234 -2.23 -7.28 -13.32
N TYR A 235 -3.27 -6.64 -12.85
CA TYR A 235 -3.99 -7.00 -11.63
C TYR A 235 -5.48 -7.03 -11.87
N ILE A 236 -6.16 -8.02 -11.32
CA ILE A 236 -7.61 -8.12 -11.29
C ILE A 236 -8.09 -8.61 -9.93
N GLY A 237 -9.09 -7.95 -9.38
CA GLY A 237 -9.73 -8.28 -8.12
C GLY A 237 -11.23 -8.41 -8.26
N LEU A 238 -11.79 -9.49 -7.69
CA LEU A 238 -13.22 -9.76 -7.63
C LEU A 238 -13.67 -9.80 -6.18
N GLY A 239 -14.67 -9.02 -5.83
CA GLY A 239 -15.28 -8.98 -4.51
C GLY A 239 -16.77 -9.32 -4.56
N THR A 240 -17.20 -10.29 -3.76
CA THR A 240 -18.60 -10.57 -3.48
C THR A 240 -18.90 -10.33 -2.00
N ARG A 241 -20.08 -10.71 -1.50
CA ARG A 241 -20.38 -10.65 -0.07
C ARG A 241 -19.56 -11.65 0.76
N LYS A 242 -19.15 -12.77 0.16
CA LYS A 242 -18.52 -13.90 0.86
C LYS A 242 -17.12 -14.23 0.33
N LEU A 243 -16.81 -13.81 -0.89
CA LEU A 243 -15.57 -14.15 -1.58
C LEU A 243 -14.86 -12.86 -2.00
N SER A 244 -13.57 -12.80 -1.73
CA SER A 244 -12.62 -11.88 -2.33
C SER A 244 -11.55 -12.70 -3.04
N TRP A 245 -11.29 -12.39 -4.31
CA TRP A 245 -10.30 -13.08 -5.10
C TRP A 245 -9.48 -12.07 -5.88
N LEU A 246 -8.18 -12.02 -5.60
CA LEU A 246 -7.22 -11.12 -6.21
C LEU A 246 -6.23 -11.94 -7.02
N ASN A 247 -5.88 -11.47 -8.21
CA ASN A 247 -4.88 -12.10 -9.07
C ASN A 247 -3.98 -11.03 -9.65
N SER A 248 -2.72 -11.36 -9.83
CA SER A 248 -1.77 -10.48 -10.49
C SER A 248 -0.69 -11.27 -11.20
N VAL A 249 -0.28 -10.76 -12.35
CA VAL A 249 0.89 -11.19 -13.12
C VAL A 249 1.83 -10.01 -13.22
N ARG A 250 3.12 -10.23 -12.96
CA ARG A 250 4.15 -9.21 -13.11
C ARG A 250 5.31 -9.76 -13.92
N TYR A 251 5.75 -8.98 -14.88
CA TYR A 251 7.00 -9.18 -15.61
C TYR A 251 7.92 -8.00 -15.37
N LYS A 252 9.19 -8.26 -15.06
CA LYS A 252 10.18 -7.23 -14.85
C LYS A 252 11.49 -7.59 -15.53
N THR A 253 12.18 -6.58 -16.04
CA THR A 253 13.56 -6.69 -16.51
C THR A 253 14.31 -5.41 -16.16
N THR A 254 15.54 -5.53 -15.71
CA THR A 254 16.45 -4.40 -15.48
C THR A 254 17.57 -4.36 -16.53
N ALA A 255 17.51 -5.23 -17.54
CA ALA A 255 18.54 -5.33 -18.58
C ALA A 255 18.85 -3.99 -19.25
N TYR A 256 17.83 -3.17 -19.54
CA TYR A 256 18.02 -1.86 -20.15
C TYR A 256 18.83 -0.90 -19.27
N LEU A 257 18.53 -0.84 -17.97
CA LEU A 257 19.28 0.01 -17.04
C LEU A 257 20.70 -0.49 -16.86
N LEU A 258 20.88 -1.80 -16.69
CA LEU A 258 22.20 -2.40 -16.51
C LEU A 258 23.08 -2.26 -17.75
N GLY A 259 22.50 -2.34 -18.95
CA GLY A 259 23.22 -2.09 -20.20
C GLY A 259 23.70 -0.64 -20.40
N SER A 260 23.13 0.32 -19.67
CA SER A 260 23.58 1.72 -19.68
C SER A 260 24.62 2.04 -18.60
N MET A 261 24.92 1.11 -17.71
CA MET A 261 25.90 1.26 -16.63
C MET A 261 27.24 0.65 -17.02
N GLU A 262 28.32 1.21 -16.51
CA GLU A 262 29.67 0.65 -16.64
C GLU A 262 29.79 -0.58 -15.72
N THR A 263 29.38 -1.74 -16.23
CA THR A 263 29.41 -3.01 -15.50
C THR A 263 30.55 -3.91 -15.95
N LYS A 264 30.82 -4.97 -15.16
CA LYS A 264 31.88 -5.95 -15.47
C LYS A 264 31.48 -6.91 -16.60
N GLY A 265 30.33 -6.71 -17.22
CA GLY A 265 29.76 -7.54 -18.27
C GLY A 265 28.31 -7.13 -18.54
N GLU A 266 27.67 -7.80 -19.46
CA GLU A 266 26.30 -7.61 -19.84
C GLU A 266 25.37 -8.43 -18.94
N TYR A 267 24.48 -7.78 -18.22
CA TYR A 267 23.53 -8.42 -17.31
C TYR A 267 22.11 -8.35 -17.90
N LYS A 268 21.45 -9.49 -18.06
CA LYS A 268 20.11 -9.58 -18.68
C LYS A 268 19.12 -10.33 -17.76
N PRO A 269 18.77 -9.77 -16.59
CA PRO A 269 17.79 -10.39 -15.70
C PRO A 269 16.38 -10.19 -16.23
N ASN A 270 15.55 -11.22 -16.07
CA ASN A 270 14.12 -11.14 -16.28
C ASN A 270 13.38 -11.97 -15.24
N TYR A 271 12.21 -11.46 -14.83
CA TYR A 271 11.44 -12.00 -13.74
C TYR A 271 9.98 -12.07 -14.15
N LEU A 272 9.35 -13.21 -13.95
CA LEU A 272 7.93 -13.41 -14.14
C LEU A 272 7.32 -13.98 -12.87
N ASP A 273 6.29 -13.35 -12.33
CA ASP A 273 5.55 -13.91 -11.22
C ASP A 273 4.03 -13.85 -11.44
N TYR A 274 3.36 -14.84 -10.90
CA TYR A 274 1.92 -14.90 -10.77
C TYR A 274 1.56 -15.05 -9.30
N GLN A 275 0.66 -14.20 -8.83
CA GLN A 275 0.15 -14.26 -7.46
C GLN A 275 -1.36 -14.30 -7.43
N THR A 276 -1.90 -15.08 -6.50
CA THR A 276 -3.33 -15.13 -6.22
C THR A 276 -3.58 -15.08 -4.71
N TYR A 277 -4.60 -14.35 -4.31
CA TYR A 277 -5.10 -14.35 -2.94
C TYR A 277 -6.61 -14.52 -2.96
N LEU A 278 -7.07 -15.53 -2.28
CA LEU A 278 -8.48 -15.86 -2.14
C LEU A 278 -8.85 -15.82 -0.66
N SER A 279 -9.88 -15.04 -0.33
CA SER A 279 -10.47 -14.99 1.01
C SER A 279 -11.95 -15.31 0.91
N TYR A 280 -12.36 -16.41 1.52
CA TYR A 280 -13.74 -16.91 1.51
C TYR A 280 -14.32 -16.93 2.91
N GLN A 281 -15.40 -16.18 3.10
CA GLN A 281 -16.12 -16.07 4.36
C GLN A 281 -17.57 -16.53 4.17
N PRO A 282 -17.86 -17.86 4.26
CA PRO A 282 -19.21 -18.39 4.04
C PRO A 282 -20.24 -17.84 5.03
N ASN A 283 -19.81 -17.57 6.27
CA ASN A 283 -20.61 -16.99 7.35
C ASN A 283 -19.71 -16.22 8.33
N LYS A 284 -20.29 -15.64 9.40
CA LYS A 284 -19.55 -14.87 10.41
C LYS A 284 -18.58 -15.70 11.27
N ARG A 285 -18.74 -17.04 11.26
CA ARG A 285 -17.93 -17.95 12.09
C ARG A 285 -16.70 -18.47 11.39
N TRP A 286 -16.70 -18.60 10.06
CA TRP A 286 -15.62 -19.21 9.29
C TRP A 286 -15.03 -18.26 8.29
N LYS A 287 -13.71 -18.26 8.22
CA LYS A 287 -12.91 -17.58 7.20
C LYS A 287 -11.83 -18.53 6.68
N ILE A 288 -11.69 -18.64 5.39
CA ILE A 288 -10.68 -19.45 4.70
C ILE A 288 -9.90 -18.50 3.80
N ASP A 289 -8.59 -18.47 3.98
CA ASP A 289 -7.66 -17.66 3.19
C ASP A 289 -6.68 -18.56 2.47
N PHE A 290 -6.41 -18.29 1.20
CA PHE A 290 -5.41 -18.97 0.40
C PHE A 290 -4.55 -17.94 -0.31
N ILE A 291 -3.22 -18.09 -0.23
CA ILE A 291 -2.24 -17.33 -1.02
C ILE A 291 -1.47 -18.33 -1.86
N GLY A 292 -1.32 -18.05 -3.15
CA GLY A 292 -0.46 -18.79 -4.06
C GLY A 292 0.47 -17.85 -4.80
N ASN A 293 1.73 -18.22 -4.95
CA ASN A 293 2.71 -17.51 -5.75
C ASN A 293 3.53 -18.52 -6.56
N ILE A 294 3.74 -18.19 -7.83
CA ILE A 294 4.65 -18.89 -8.74
C ILE A 294 5.56 -17.82 -9.34
N SER A 295 6.87 -18.01 -9.19
CA SER A 295 7.87 -17.07 -9.68
C SER A 295 8.95 -17.80 -10.47
N ASP A 296 9.26 -17.32 -11.67
CA ASP A 296 10.32 -17.82 -12.53
C ASP A 296 11.26 -16.69 -12.88
N ASN A 297 12.45 -16.73 -12.29
CA ASN A 297 13.46 -15.70 -12.40
C ASN A 297 14.64 -16.25 -13.21
N HIS A 298 15.02 -15.52 -14.24
CA HIS A 298 16.15 -15.84 -15.08
C HIS A 298 17.21 -14.75 -14.98
N TYR A 299 18.44 -15.17 -14.98
CA TYR A 299 19.59 -14.31 -14.90
C TYR A 299 20.64 -14.78 -15.90
N ASN A 300 20.99 -13.91 -16.83
CA ASN A 300 22.07 -14.17 -17.79
C ASN A 300 23.15 -13.09 -17.61
N PHE A 301 24.39 -13.54 -17.55
CA PHE A 301 25.56 -12.68 -17.46
C PHE A 301 26.58 -13.11 -18.53
N GLU A 302 27.04 -12.13 -19.30
CA GLU A 302 28.10 -12.27 -20.30
C GLU A 302 29.24 -11.33 -19.89
N PRO A 303 30.41 -11.82 -19.47
CA PRO A 303 31.52 -10.96 -19.05
C PRO A 303 32.08 -10.18 -20.23
N SER A 304 32.47 -8.92 -19.99
CA SER A 304 33.18 -8.08 -20.98
C SER A 304 34.67 -8.12 -20.76
N ASP A 305 35.41 -7.96 -21.86
CA ASP A 305 36.87 -7.79 -21.86
C ASP A 305 37.28 -6.66 -20.94
N ARG A 306 38.45 -6.80 -20.30
CA ARG A 306 38.99 -5.79 -19.40
C ARG A 306 40.38 -5.41 -19.77
N GLU A 307 40.62 -4.11 -19.71
CA GLU A 307 41.97 -3.55 -19.83
C GLU A 307 42.26 -2.77 -18.54
N THR A 308 43.41 -3.07 -17.94
CA THR A 308 43.88 -2.39 -16.75
C THR A 308 45.29 -1.84 -17.04
N THR A 309 45.45 -0.56 -16.88
CA THR A 309 46.72 0.11 -17.04
C THR A 309 47.36 0.31 -15.66
N PHE A 310 48.61 -0.11 -15.54
CA PHE A 310 49.38 0.05 -14.30
C PHE A 310 50.82 0.36 -14.59
N GLY A 311 51.55 0.90 -13.63
CA GLY A 311 52.95 1.28 -13.73
C GLY A 311 53.20 2.74 -13.35
N THR A 312 54.41 3.24 -13.74
CA THR A 312 54.81 4.64 -13.53
C THR A 312 54.56 5.45 -14.80
N MET A 313 54.66 6.80 -14.74
CA MET A 313 54.54 7.67 -15.92
C MET A 313 55.57 7.34 -17.01
N GLU A 314 56.70 6.77 -16.64
CA GLU A 314 57.77 6.38 -17.57
C GLU A 314 57.63 4.97 -18.12
N ASN A 315 56.87 4.09 -17.42
CA ASN A 315 56.69 2.70 -17.81
C ASN A 315 55.27 2.24 -17.55
N VAL A 316 54.40 2.59 -18.49
CA VAL A 316 52.99 2.19 -18.48
C VAL A 316 52.86 0.80 -19.06
N LYS A 317 52.24 -0.09 -18.32
CA LYS A 317 51.90 -1.45 -18.76
C LYS A 317 50.39 -1.63 -18.85
N ASN A 318 49.94 -2.18 -19.95
CA ASN A 318 48.53 -2.55 -20.16
C ASN A 318 48.38 -4.03 -19.96
N PHE A 319 47.45 -4.40 -19.13
CA PHE A 319 47.01 -5.78 -18.92
C PHE A 319 45.59 -5.94 -19.43
N ARG A 320 45.42 -6.76 -20.43
CA ARG A 320 44.11 -7.02 -21.04
C ARG A 320 43.71 -8.47 -20.81
N VAL A 321 42.51 -8.67 -20.33
CA VAL A 321 41.90 -9.98 -20.15
C VAL A 321 40.72 -10.09 -21.11
N TYR A 322 40.75 -11.09 -21.94
CA TYR A 322 39.67 -11.47 -22.82
C TYR A 322 38.82 -12.49 -22.12
N PHE A 323 37.51 -12.25 -22.08
CA PHE A 323 36.57 -13.19 -21.52
C PHE A 323 35.70 -13.78 -22.61
N ASP A 324 35.42 -15.08 -22.47
CA ASP A 324 34.46 -15.81 -23.32
C ASP A 324 33.55 -16.65 -22.43
N GLY A 325 32.32 -16.93 -22.92
CA GLY A 325 31.35 -17.72 -22.20
C GLY A 325 30.27 -16.90 -21.48
N GLN A 326 29.51 -17.54 -20.64
CA GLN A 326 28.32 -16.97 -20.01
C GLN A 326 27.94 -17.66 -18.70
N GLU A 327 27.20 -16.96 -17.87
CA GLU A 327 26.51 -17.52 -16.71
C GLU A 327 24.99 -17.44 -16.94
N LYS A 328 24.28 -18.54 -16.66
CA LYS A 328 22.83 -18.64 -16.80
C LYS A 328 22.25 -19.25 -15.54
N ASP A 329 21.49 -18.45 -14.81
CA ASP A 329 20.85 -18.88 -13.59
C ASP A 329 19.33 -18.84 -13.75
N ARG A 330 18.65 -19.79 -13.10
CA ARG A 330 17.20 -19.85 -13.06
C ARG A 330 16.75 -20.25 -11.66
N PHE A 331 15.78 -19.47 -11.14
CA PHE A 331 15.18 -19.65 -9.83
C PHE A 331 13.66 -19.79 -10.00
N LEU A 332 13.18 -21.04 -9.98
CA LEU A 332 11.75 -21.32 -10.05
C LEU A 332 11.22 -21.59 -8.65
N THR A 333 10.24 -20.78 -8.21
CA THR A 333 9.70 -20.82 -6.85
C THR A 333 8.21 -21.03 -6.86
N TYR A 334 7.73 -21.87 -5.95
CA TYR A 334 6.34 -22.06 -5.60
C TYR A 334 6.17 -21.77 -4.12
N PHE A 335 5.24 -20.91 -3.79
CA PHE A 335 4.85 -20.60 -2.42
C PHE A 335 3.34 -20.65 -2.29
N GLY A 336 2.86 -21.34 -1.27
CA GLY A 336 1.44 -21.45 -0.99
C GLY A 336 1.13 -21.41 0.49
N THR A 337 0.01 -20.79 0.86
CA THR A 337 -0.49 -20.76 2.23
C THR A 337 -1.97 -21.09 2.27
N LEU A 338 -2.40 -21.78 3.31
CA LEU A 338 -3.81 -22.03 3.60
C LEU A 338 -4.08 -21.66 5.06
N GLY A 339 -5.00 -20.74 5.26
CA GLY A 339 -5.45 -20.31 6.58
C GLY A 339 -6.92 -20.65 6.79
N ILE A 340 -7.26 -21.26 7.90
CA ILE A 340 -8.64 -21.52 8.30
C ILE A 340 -8.85 -20.91 9.68
N THR A 341 -9.74 -19.93 9.78
CA THR A 341 -10.08 -19.26 11.03
C THR A 341 -11.52 -19.57 11.40
N ARG A 342 -11.73 -19.97 12.65
CA ARG A 342 -13.07 -20.17 13.25
C ARG A 342 -13.26 -19.21 14.42
N ASN A 343 -14.22 -18.31 14.30
CA ASN A 343 -14.67 -17.48 15.41
C ASN A 343 -15.64 -18.30 16.27
N ILE A 344 -15.26 -18.56 17.53
CA ILE A 344 -16.07 -19.32 18.50
C ILE A 344 -17.05 -18.37 19.17
N THR A 345 -16.56 -17.24 19.66
CA THR A 345 -17.34 -16.14 20.25
C THR A 345 -16.97 -14.83 19.59
N SER A 346 -17.54 -13.70 20.03
CA SER A 346 -17.12 -12.35 19.59
C SER A 346 -15.66 -12.04 19.93
N ASN A 347 -15.11 -12.65 20.99
CA ASN A 347 -13.79 -12.31 21.52
C ASN A 347 -12.80 -13.49 21.43
N THR A 348 -13.22 -14.64 20.90
CA THR A 348 -12.38 -15.84 20.80
C THR A 348 -12.40 -16.40 19.40
N SER A 349 -11.22 -16.59 18.83
CA SER A 349 -11.03 -17.25 17.55
C SER A 349 -9.89 -18.27 17.60
N ILE A 350 -9.99 -19.30 16.78
CA ILE A 350 -8.92 -20.27 16.53
C ILE A 350 -8.57 -20.21 15.05
N SER A 351 -7.28 -20.13 14.76
CA SER A 351 -6.76 -20.13 13.40
C SER A 351 -5.74 -21.25 13.22
N LEU A 352 -5.87 -21.98 12.13
CA LEU A 352 -4.89 -22.92 11.64
C LEU A 352 -4.27 -22.32 10.37
N LEU A 353 -2.96 -22.17 10.37
CA LEU A 353 -2.18 -21.63 9.24
C LEU A 353 -1.18 -22.68 8.80
N GLY A 354 -1.18 -23.01 7.51
CA GLY A 354 -0.17 -23.88 6.89
C GLY A 354 0.45 -23.17 5.71
N SER A 355 1.77 -23.35 5.53
CA SER A 355 2.50 -22.83 4.38
C SER A 355 3.43 -23.88 3.79
N ALA A 356 3.64 -23.79 2.49
CA ALA A 356 4.60 -24.62 1.76
C ALA A 356 5.43 -23.73 0.84
N PHE A 357 6.72 -23.99 0.82
CA PHE A 357 7.69 -23.31 -0.04
C PHE A 357 8.55 -24.34 -0.74
N TYR A 358 8.68 -24.19 -2.05
CA TYR A 358 9.56 -25.00 -2.87
C TYR A 358 10.30 -24.12 -3.86
N THR A 359 11.62 -24.27 -3.96
CA THR A 359 12.43 -23.61 -4.97
C THR A 359 13.31 -24.60 -5.70
N ARG A 360 13.48 -24.39 -7.00
CA ARG A 360 14.47 -25.07 -7.83
C ARG A 360 15.44 -24.02 -8.35
N GLU A 361 16.69 -24.15 -7.92
CA GLU A 361 17.78 -23.25 -8.29
C GLU A 361 18.70 -23.98 -9.27
N GLN A 362 19.01 -23.34 -10.37
CA GLN A 362 19.94 -23.84 -11.39
C GLN A 362 20.94 -22.73 -11.69
N GLU A 363 22.21 -23.02 -11.48
CA GLU A 363 23.34 -22.16 -11.83
C GLU A 363 24.18 -22.89 -12.88
N LYS A 364 24.40 -22.25 -14.02
CA LYS A 364 25.20 -22.78 -15.12
C LYS A 364 26.16 -21.69 -15.56
N TYR A 365 27.44 -21.96 -15.42
CA TYR A 365 28.47 -21.05 -15.86
C TYR A 365 29.50 -21.77 -16.71
N ASP A 366 29.93 -21.10 -17.77
CA ASP A 366 31.03 -21.50 -18.64
C ASP A 366 31.76 -20.22 -19.03
N ILE A 367 32.67 -19.78 -18.18
CA ILE A 367 33.41 -18.54 -18.34
C ILE A 367 34.90 -18.85 -18.40
N GLN A 368 35.54 -18.44 -19.47
CA GLN A 368 36.98 -18.54 -19.67
C GLN A 368 37.62 -17.14 -19.75
N GLY A 369 38.78 -17.00 -19.16
CA GLY A 369 39.58 -15.77 -19.24
C GLY A 369 40.94 -16.08 -19.81
N GLN A 370 41.36 -15.32 -20.81
CA GLN A 370 42.69 -15.40 -21.42
C GLN A 370 43.39 -14.03 -21.28
N TYR A 371 44.70 -14.02 -21.01
CA TYR A 371 45.49 -12.80 -20.81
C TYR A 371 46.78 -12.87 -21.60
#